data_162f1d72c6cae4771ebf81781fa36cc2
#
_entry.id   162f1d72c6cae4771ebf81781fa36cc2
#
_cell.length_a   1.000
_cell.length_b   1.000
_cell.length_c   1.000
_cell.angle_alpha   90.00
_cell.angle_beta   90.00
_cell.angle_gamma   90.00
#
_symmetry.space_group_name_H-M   'P 1'
#
loop_
_entity.id
_entity.type
_entity.pdbx_description
1 polymer ?
#
loop_
_entity_poly.entity_id
_entity_poly.type
_entity_poly.pdbx_seq_one_letter_code
_entity_poly.pdbx_strand_id
1 'polypeptide(L)'
;ELRTPMTSISGFIEGILDGTIPPEKEKEYLKIVLDESKRLTKMVNDMLEMSKMSSSEYKLDVSEFDLNELTRICIIGLCNRIDEKNLELNVDFEDDILKVIADKDAIKRVVINLLDNAIKFSYPNTTIGIRTWIEDGRARFCVGNFGDGISGADLSNIFNRFYKTDKSRVNEKSGAGLGLSFVKNIMTLHKQNVWVESVDTKEGSTVKYTKFTFTLELA
;
A
#
# COMPACT_ATOMS: atom_id res chain seq x y z
N GLU A 1 1.91 -7.50 16.44
CA GLU A 1 1.00 -6.62 15.71
C GLU A 1 -0.49 -6.92 15.99
N LEU A 2 -0.95 -8.20 16.12
CA LEU A 2 -2.36 -8.53 16.43
C LEU A 2 -2.75 -8.18 17.89
N ARG A 3 -1.81 -8.24 18.83
CA ARG A 3 -2.09 -7.99 20.24
C ARG A 3 -2.52 -6.54 20.50
N THR A 4 -1.90 -5.57 19.85
CA THR A 4 -2.16 -4.14 20.06
C THR A 4 -3.61 -3.76 19.78
N PRO A 5 -4.20 -4.01 18.59
CA PRO A 5 -5.61 -3.70 18.34
C PRO A 5 -6.56 -4.48 19.26
N MET A 6 -6.26 -5.73 19.61
CA MET A 6 -7.06 -6.50 20.55
C MET A 6 -7.07 -5.87 21.95
N THR A 7 -5.90 -5.44 22.45
CA THR A 7 -5.82 -4.76 23.75
C THR A 7 -6.59 -3.44 23.75
N SER A 8 -6.49 -2.65 22.66
CA SER A 8 -7.24 -1.39 22.54
C SER A 8 -8.75 -1.63 22.50
N ILE A 9 -9.21 -2.61 21.70
CA ILE A 9 -10.63 -2.99 21.62
C ILE A 9 -11.15 -3.38 23.00
N SER A 10 -10.47 -4.32 23.68
CA SER A 10 -10.89 -4.79 25.01
C SER A 10 -10.90 -3.66 26.03
N GLY A 11 -9.83 -2.86 26.10
CA GLY A 11 -9.73 -1.77 27.07
C GLY A 11 -10.79 -0.67 26.87
N PHE A 12 -11.14 -0.30 25.64
CA PHE A 12 -12.21 0.67 25.41
C PHE A 12 -13.58 0.09 25.75
N ILE A 13 -13.85 -1.18 25.41
CA ILE A 13 -15.11 -1.84 25.80
C ILE A 13 -15.22 -1.95 27.33
N GLU A 14 -14.16 -2.37 28.03
CA GLU A 14 -14.13 -2.43 29.50
C GLU A 14 -14.37 -1.05 30.11
N GLY A 15 -13.71 0.01 29.61
CA GLY A 15 -13.88 1.38 30.08
C GLY A 15 -15.29 1.95 29.85
N ILE A 16 -16.01 1.48 28.83
CA ILE A 16 -17.43 1.81 28.62
C ILE A 16 -18.30 1.06 29.62
N LEU A 17 -18.05 -0.24 29.83
CA LEU A 17 -18.85 -1.10 30.70
C LEU A 17 -18.74 -0.75 32.18
N ASP A 18 -17.55 -0.34 32.62
CA ASP A 18 -17.29 0.03 34.03
C ASP A 18 -17.56 1.50 34.35
N GLY A 19 -17.96 2.31 33.34
CA GLY A 19 -18.27 3.72 33.48
C GLY A 19 -17.07 4.65 33.57
N THR A 20 -15.83 4.15 33.33
CA THR A 20 -14.62 4.97 33.25
C THR A 20 -14.67 5.92 32.05
N ILE A 21 -15.33 5.49 30.97
CA ILE A 21 -15.63 6.33 29.80
C ILE A 21 -17.02 6.96 30.01
N PRO A 22 -17.12 8.29 30.06
CA PRO A 22 -18.39 8.98 30.27
C PRO A 22 -19.36 8.71 29.12
N PRO A 23 -20.72 8.64 29.37
CA PRO A 23 -21.72 8.32 28.37
C PRO A 23 -21.67 9.21 27.12
N GLU A 24 -21.35 10.49 27.26
CA GLU A 24 -21.23 11.44 26.18
C GLU A 24 -20.08 11.14 25.21
N LYS A 25 -19.10 10.35 25.63
CA LYS A 25 -17.95 9.92 24.82
C LYS A 25 -18.04 8.48 24.31
N GLU A 26 -19.00 7.69 24.78
CA GLU A 26 -19.15 6.28 24.37
C GLU A 26 -19.16 6.10 22.85
N LYS A 27 -19.91 6.94 22.13
CA LYS A 27 -20.03 6.86 20.66
C LYS A 27 -18.69 7.11 19.95
N GLU A 28 -17.84 7.97 20.50
CA GLU A 28 -16.50 8.25 19.97
C GLU A 28 -15.60 7.03 20.14
N TYR A 29 -15.58 6.45 21.34
CA TYR A 29 -14.78 5.26 21.62
C TYR A 29 -15.28 4.02 20.90
N LEU A 30 -16.59 3.84 20.74
CA LEU A 30 -17.15 2.75 19.92
C LEU A 30 -16.74 2.88 18.46
N LYS A 31 -16.57 4.10 17.92
CA LYS A 31 -16.04 4.31 16.58
C LYS A 31 -14.58 3.85 16.49
N ILE A 32 -13.75 4.13 17.50
CA ILE A 32 -12.37 3.65 17.55
C ILE A 32 -12.33 2.11 17.61
N VAL A 33 -13.18 1.50 18.44
CA VAL A 33 -13.32 0.03 18.52
C VAL A 33 -13.69 -0.57 17.17
N LEU A 34 -14.63 0.05 16.45
CA LEU A 34 -15.05 -0.41 15.12
C LEU A 34 -13.89 -0.31 14.11
N ASP A 35 -13.13 0.79 14.14
CA ASP A 35 -12.01 1.00 13.21
C ASP A 35 -10.85 0.02 13.51
N GLU A 36 -10.53 -0.26 14.79
CA GLU A 36 -9.55 -1.27 15.18
C GLU A 36 -10.02 -2.70 14.83
N SER A 37 -11.33 -3.00 14.95
CA SER A 37 -11.89 -4.29 14.54
C SER A 37 -11.76 -4.51 13.02
N LYS A 38 -12.07 -3.49 12.21
CA LYS A 38 -11.89 -3.53 10.75
C LYS A 38 -10.41 -3.72 10.38
N ARG A 39 -9.51 -3.04 11.08
CA ARG A 39 -8.07 -3.16 10.91
C ARG A 39 -7.57 -4.57 11.22
N LEU A 40 -8.04 -5.16 12.32
CA LEU A 40 -7.73 -6.53 12.71
C LEU A 40 -8.21 -7.54 11.67
N THR A 41 -9.45 -7.39 11.20
CA THR A 41 -10.03 -8.24 10.15
C THR A 41 -9.19 -8.18 8.86
N LYS A 42 -8.77 -6.98 8.43
CA LYS A 42 -7.88 -6.82 7.28
C LYS A 42 -6.55 -7.54 7.50
N MET A 43 -5.92 -7.39 8.66
CA MET A 43 -4.65 -8.06 8.98
C MET A 43 -4.76 -9.58 8.92
N VAL A 44 -5.83 -10.15 9.49
CA VAL A 44 -6.07 -11.61 9.46
C VAL A 44 -6.26 -12.10 8.02
N ASN A 45 -7.05 -11.39 7.22
CA ASN A 45 -7.27 -11.75 5.82
C ASN A 45 -5.96 -11.66 5.01
N ASP A 46 -5.16 -10.61 5.20
CA ASP A 46 -3.86 -10.46 4.53
C ASP A 46 -2.90 -11.61 4.92
N MET A 47 -2.88 -12.02 6.19
CA MET A 47 -2.08 -13.16 6.66
C MET A 47 -2.53 -14.49 6.05
N LEU A 48 -3.84 -14.77 6.05
CA LEU A 48 -4.40 -15.99 5.49
C LEU A 48 -4.06 -16.11 3.99
N GLU A 49 -4.16 -15.00 3.28
CA GLU A 49 -3.85 -14.98 1.86
C GLU A 49 -2.36 -15.16 1.59
N MET A 50 -1.49 -14.47 2.35
CA MET A 50 -0.04 -14.70 2.28
C MET A 50 0.32 -16.16 2.59
N SER A 51 -0.38 -16.79 3.54
CA SER A 51 -0.19 -18.21 3.85
C SER A 51 -0.59 -19.11 2.67
N LYS A 52 -1.74 -18.84 2.03
CA LYS A 52 -2.17 -19.54 0.81
C LYS A 52 -1.15 -19.39 -0.33
N MET A 53 -0.69 -18.17 -0.58
CA MET A 53 0.30 -17.89 -1.63
C MET A 53 1.67 -18.52 -1.37
N SER A 54 2.00 -18.85 -0.11
CA SER A 54 3.24 -19.52 0.25
C SER A 54 3.16 -21.05 0.10
N SER A 55 1.99 -21.59 -0.20
CA SER A 55 1.83 -23.03 -0.45
C SER A 55 2.34 -23.39 -1.85
N SER A 56 2.91 -24.58 -2.00
CA SER A 56 3.36 -25.12 -3.30
C SER A 56 2.22 -25.35 -4.29
N GLU A 57 0.98 -25.31 -3.82
CA GLU A 57 -0.22 -25.52 -4.62
C GLU A 57 -0.81 -24.23 -5.20
N TYR A 58 -0.31 -23.05 -4.76
CA TYR A 58 -0.82 -21.79 -5.26
C TYR A 58 -0.48 -21.61 -6.73
N LYS A 59 -1.51 -21.46 -7.56
CA LYS A 59 -1.39 -21.21 -9.00
C LYS A 59 -1.92 -19.81 -9.30
N LEU A 60 -1.15 -19.06 -10.10
CA LEU A 60 -1.61 -17.80 -10.66
C LEU A 60 -2.66 -18.07 -11.74
N ASP A 61 -3.72 -17.27 -11.75
CA ASP A 61 -4.70 -17.22 -12.85
C ASP A 61 -4.27 -16.20 -13.89
N VAL A 62 -3.32 -16.61 -14.72
CA VAL A 62 -2.64 -15.74 -15.68
C VAL A 62 -3.52 -15.47 -16.89
N SER A 63 -3.73 -14.22 -17.23
CA SER A 63 -4.52 -13.75 -18.37
C SER A 63 -3.91 -12.50 -19.00
N GLU A 64 -4.30 -12.19 -20.24
CA GLU A 64 -4.00 -10.92 -20.90
C GLU A 64 -4.97 -9.84 -20.44
N PHE A 65 -4.46 -8.66 -20.07
CA PHE A 65 -5.28 -7.50 -19.74
C PHE A 65 -4.51 -6.20 -19.98
N ASP A 66 -5.26 -5.07 -20.00
CA ASP A 66 -4.67 -3.73 -20.08
C ASP A 66 -4.29 -3.20 -18.70
N LEU A 67 -2.99 -2.99 -18.47
CA LEU A 67 -2.44 -2.47 -17.22
C LEU A 67 -2.87 -1.02 -16.96
N ASN A 68 -3.02 -0.21 -17.99
CA ASN A 68 -3.44 1.19 -17.87
C ASN A 68 -4.90 1.27 -17.44
N GLU A 69 -5.78 0.47 -18.01
CA GLU A 69 -7.19 0.40 -17.60
C GLU A 69 -7.34 -0.11 -16.18
N LEU A 70 -6.59 -1.17 -15.79
CA LEU A 70 -6.56 -1.65 -14.42
C LEU A 70 -6.10 -0.55 -13.45
N THR A 71 -5.09 0.24 -13.83
CA THR A 71 -4.58 1.35 -13.03
C THR A 71 -5.62 2.45 -12.87
N ARG A 72 -6.33 2.84 -13.95
CA ARG A 72 -7.43 3.82 -13.90
C ARG A 72 -8.53 3.39 -12.91
N ILE A 73 -8.93 2.12 -12.95
CA ILE A 73 -9.93 1.55 -12.03
C ILE A 73 -9.44 1.63 -10.57
N CYS A 74 -8.16 1.33 -10.31
CA CYS A 74 -7.58 1.43 -8.97
C CYS A 74 -7.54 2.87 -8.46
N ILE A 75 -7.20 3.84 -9.31
CA ILE A 75 -7.18 5.27 -8.99
C ILE A 75 -8.58 5.74 -8.61
N ILE A 76 -9.59 5.43 -9.43
CA ILE A 76 -11.00 5.78 -9.16
C ILE A 76 -11.45 5.26 -7.80
N GLY A 77 -11.08 4.02 -7.46
CA GLY A 77 -11.40 3.43 -6.16
C GLY A 77 -10.76 4.14 -4.94
N LEU A 78 -9.76 5.00 -5.17
CA LEU A 78 -9.02 5.72 -4.11
C LEU A 78 -9.25 7.24 -4.13
N CYS A 79 -10.11 7.78 -5.03
CA CYS A 79 -10.33 9.21 -5.21
C CYS A 79 -10.65 9.93 -3.88
N ASN A 80 -11.57 9.43 -3.07
CA ASN A 80 -11.93 10.06 -1.80
C ASN A 80 -10.72 10.28 -0.87
N ARG A 81 -9.79 9.31 -0.83
CA ARG A 81 -8.60 9.41 0.02
C ARG A 81 -7.54 10.35 -0.55
N ILE A 82 -7.51 10.50 -1.86
CA ILE A 82 -6.66 11.46 -2.58
C ILE A 82 -7.17 12.87 -2.27
N ASP A 83 -8.49 13.09 -2.38
CA ASP A 83 -9.16 14.35 -2.11
C ASP A 83 -9.04 14.77 -0.63
N GLU A 84 -9.19 13.84 0.33
CA GLU A 84 -9.04 14.08 1.76
C GLU A 84 -7.67 14.69 2.15
N LYS A 85 -6.62 14.43 1.35
CA LYS A 85 -5.28 15.00 1.54
C LYS A 85 -4.94 16.14 0.58
N ASN A 86 -5.89 16.55 -0.28
CA ASN A 86 -5.66 17.50 -1.36
C ASN A 86 -4.44 17.13 -2.23
N LEU A 87 -4.36 15.86 -2.65
CA LEU A 87 -3.28 15.38 -3.49
C LEU A 87 -3.64 15.56 -4.96
N GLU A 88 -2.68 16.02 -5.76
CA GLU A 88 -2.79 16.06 -7.20
C GLU A 88 -2.29 14.74 -7.79
N LEU A 89 -2.84 14.34 -8.94
CA LEU A 89 -2.37 13.19 -9.70
C LEU A 89 -1.71 13.64 -10.98
N ASN A 90 -0.49 13.20 -11.21
CA ASN A 90 0.19 13.29 -12.49
C ASN A 90 0.31 11.88 -13.09
N VAL A 91 -0.53 11.58 -14.09
CA VAL A 91 -0.62 10.26 -14.72
C VAL A 91 -0.03 10.35 -16.12
N ASP A 92 1.04 9.62 -16.36
CA ASP A 92 1.80 9.55 -17.62
C ASP A 92 1.78 8.10 -18.13
N PHE A 93 0.86 7.79 -19.00
CA PHE A 93 0.82 6.52 -19.73
C PHE A 93 1.45 6.74 -21.10
N GLU A 94 2.61 6.11 -21.35
CA GLU A 94 3.36 6.27 -22.62
C GLU A 94 2.51 5.82 -23.82
N ASP A 95 1.71 4.76 -23.65
CA ASP A 95 0.72 4.29 -24.61
C ASP A 95 -0.68 4.33 -24.02
N ASP A 96 -1.71 4.48 -24.84
CA ASP A 96 -3.11 4.44 -24.39
C ASP A 96 -3.49 3.08 -23.79
N ILE A 97 -2.99 2.01 -24.39
CA ILE A 97 -3.25 0.61 -24.02
C ILE A 97 -1.91 -0.09 -23.80
N LEU A 98 -1.70 -0.65 -22.62
CA LEU A 98 -0.52 -1.45 -22.30
C LEU A 98 -0.93 -2.86 -21.91
N LYS A 99 -0.90 -3.78 -22.86
CA LYS A 99 -1.28 -5.19 -22.66
C LYS A 99 -0.16 -5.98 -22.00
N VAL A 100 -0.52 -6.72 -20.95
CA VAL A 100 0.40 -7.52 -20.14
C VAL A 100 -0.19 -8.90 -19.87
N ILE A 101 0.69 -9.87 -19.57
CA ILE A 101 0.34 -11.24 -19.19
C ILE A 101 0.66 -11.45 -17.72
N ALA A 102 -0.38 -11.55 -16.87
CA ALA A 102 -0.25 -11.75 -15.43
C ALA A 102 -1.59 -12.19 -14.81
N ASP A 103 -1.58 -12.50 -13.52
CA ASP A 103 -2.80 -12.66 -12.74
C ASP A 103 -3.38 -11.27 -12.43
N LYS A 104 -4.50 -10.94 -13.11
CA LYS A 104 -5.12 -9.61 -13.08
C LYS A 104 -5.52 -9.18 -11.67
N ASP A 105 -6.08 -10.09 -10.86
CA ASP A 105 -6.54 -9.76 -9.51
C ASP A 105 -5.35 -9.58 -8.55
N ALA A 106 -4.32 -10.39 -8.70
CA ALA A 106 -3.08 -10.25 -7.96
C ALA A 106 -2.38 -8.91 -8.28
N ILE A 107 -2.26 -8.54 -9.57
CA ILE A 107 -1.67 -7.26 -9.99
C ILE A 107 -2.53 -6.07 -9.55
N LYS A 108 -3.87 -6.17 -9.62
CA LYS A 108 -4.77 -5.15 -9.06
C LYS A 108 -4.45 -4.85 -7.60
N ARG A 109 -4.21 -5.88 -6.80
CA ARG A 109 -3.83 -5.70 -5.38
C ARG A 109 -2.44 -5.11 -5.22
N VAL A 110 -1.47 -5.45 -6.09
CA VAL A 110 -0.15 -4.79 -6.13
C VAL A 110 -0.32 -3.30 -6.35
N VAL A 111 -1.06 -2.89 -7.39
CA VAL A 111 -1.31 -1.49 -7.73
C VAL A 111 -2.01 -0.75 -6.57
N ILE A 112 -3.07 -1.35 -5.99
CA ILE A 112 -3.77 -0.76 -4.83
C ILE A 112 -2.83 -0.59 -3.64
N ASN A 113 -2.00 -1.58 -3.30
CA ASN A 113 -1.06 -1.46 -2.18
C ASN A 113 -0.02 -0.36 -2.39
N LEU A 114 0.50 -0.21 -3.61
CA LEU A 114 1.47 0.82 -3.92
C LEU A 114 0.84 2.21 -3.94
N LEU A 115 -0.36 2.38 -4.54
CA LEU A 115 -1.11 3.63 -4.51
C LEU A 115 -1.52 4.02 -3.08
N ASP A 116 -1.99 3.06 -2.28
CA ASP A 116 -2.34 3.25 -0.87
C ASP A 116 -1.13 3.75 -0.06
N ASN A 117 0.04 3.18 -0.28
CA ASN A 117 1.28 3.64 0.33
C ASN A 117 1.64 5.06 -0.12
N ALA A 118 1.56 5.36 -1.42
CA ALA A 118 1.83 6.69 -1.95
C ALA A 118 0.91 7.73 -1.31
N ILE A 119 -0.42 7.51 -1.27
CA ILE A 119 -1.39 8.39 -0.62
C ILE A 119 -1.06 8.58 0.86
N LYS A 120 -0.79 7.48 1.56
CA LYS A 120 -0.57 7.48 3.00
C LYS A 120 0.67 8.28 3.41
N PHE A 121 1.77 8.11 2.69
CA PHE A 121 3.07 8.72 3.00
C PHE A 121 3.33 10.03 2.25
N SER A 122 2.40 10.49 1.42
CA SER A 122 2.45 11.84 0.84
C SER A 122 2.23 12.91 1.90
N TYR A 123 2.94 14.01 1.77
CA TYR A 123 2.55 15.25 2.43
C TYR A 123 1.27 15.81 1.80
N PRO A 124 0.40 16.49 2.57
CA PRO A 124 -0.78 17.16 2.01
C PRO A 124 -0.37 18.21 0.94
N ASN A 125 -1.26 18.44 -0.02
CA ASN A 125 -1.06 19.42 -1.11
C ASN A 125 0.19 19.12 -1.97
N THR A 126 0.53 17.84 -2.17
CA THR A 126 1.59 17.40 -3.07
C THR A 126 1.04 16.52 -4.19
N THR A 127 1.90 16.16 -5.13
CA THR A 127 1.53 15.38 -6.31
C THR A 127 1.96 13.92 -6.16
N ILE A 128 1.09 12.98 -6.52
CA ILE A 128 1.44 11.58 -6.76
C ILE A 128 1.68 11.41 -8.26
N GLY A 129 2.88 10.95 -8.62
CA GLY A 129 3.22 10.59 -9.99
C GLY A 129 2.91 9.12 -10.26
N ILE A 130 2.24 8.83 -11.36
CA ILE A 130 1.97 7.45 -11.82
C ILE A 130 2.44 7.37 -13.27
N ARG A 131 3.24 6.37 -13.59
CA ARG A 131 3.75 6.19 -14.95
C ARG A 131 3.73 4.74 -15.36
N THR A 132 3.38 4.48 -16.63
CA THR A 132 3.60 3.19 -17.29
C THR A 132 4.35 3.40 -18.59
N TRP A 133 5.29 2.48 -18.89
CA TRP A 133 6.08 2.54 -20.11
C TRP A 133 6.63 1.16 -20.47
N ILE A 134 7.18 1.02 -21.66
CA ILE A 134 7.88 -0.19 -22.08
C ILE A 134 9.38 0.09 -22.08
N GLU A 135 10.14 -0.77 -21.41
CA GLU A 135 11.59 -0.72 -21.40
C GLU A 135 12.18 -2.12 -21.29
N ASP A 136 13.22 -2.41 -22.09
CA ASP A 136 13.88 -3.71 -22.18
C ASP A 136 12.91 -4.88 -22.47
N GLY A 137 11.87 -4.63 -23.31
CA GLY A 137 10.88 -5.65 -23.68
C GLY A 137 9.92 -6.03 -22.56
N ARG A 138 9.77 -5.19 -21.54
CA ARG A 138 8.85 -5.38 -20.41
C ARG A 138 7.99 -4.16 -20.17
N ALA A 139 6.76 -4.37 -19.78
CA ALA A 139 5.93 -3.31 -19.23
C ALA A 139 6.46 -2.90 -17.85
N ARG A 140 6.55 -1.62 -17.59
CA ARG A 140 6.91 -1.05 -16.28
C ARG A 140 5.76 -0.20 -15.77
N PHE A 141 5.53 -0.29 -14.49
CA PHE A 141 4.63 0.57 -13.72
C PHE A 141 5.42 1.24 -12.61
N CYS A 142 5.21 2.53 -12.42
CA CYS A 142 5.81 3.29 -11.34
C CYS A 142 4.76 4.16 -10.66
N VAL A 143 4.79 4.22 -9.34
CA VAL A 143 4.08 5.22 -8.54
C VAL A 143 5.05 5.88 -7.57
N GLY A 144 4.98 7.21 -7.50
CA GLY A 144 5.87 8.00 -6.65
C GLY A 144 5.14 9.11 -5.90
N ASN A 145 5.67 9.47 -4.74
CA ASN A 145 5.10 10.48 -3.86
C ASN A 145 6.16 11.33 -3.17
N PHE A 146 5.78 12.53 -2.75
CA PHE A 146 6.58 13.42 -1.93
C PHE A 146 6.26 13.25 -0.45
N GLY A 147 7.28 12.99 0.37
CA GLY A 147 7.11 12.76 1.81
C GLY A 147 8.45 12.68 2.55
N ASP A 148 8.46 12.04 3.72
CA ASP A 148 9.67 11.86 4.56
C ASP A 148 10.74 10.98 3.89
N GLY A 149 10.35 10.22 2.87
CA GLY A 149 11.21 9.26 2.20
C GLY A 149 11.55 8.02 3.04
N ILE A 150 12.45 7.22 2.48
CA ILE A 150 12.93 5.99 3.09
C ILE A 150 14.44 6.14 3.25
N SER A 151 14.98 5.80 4.43
CA SER A 151 16.42 5.83 4.65
C SER A 151 17.13 4.71 3.88
N GLY A 152 18.41 4.89 3.53
CA GLY A 152 19.18 3.86 2.86
C GLY A 152 19.23 2.53 3.63
N ALA A 153 19.25 2.59 4.97
CA ALA A 153 19.22 1.41 5.84
C ALA A 153 17.86 0.67 5.79
N ASP A 154 16.77 1.40 5.56
CA ASP A 154 15.42 0.84 5.49
C ASP A 154 15.09 0.25 4.11
N LEU A 155 15.68 0.80 3.02
CA LEU A 155 15.35 0.41 1.63
C LEU A 155 15.43 -1.10 1.39
N SER A 156 16.39 -1.79 1.98
CA SER A 156 16.55 -3.24 1.87
C SER A 156 15.50 -4.04 2.66
N ASN A 157 14.87 -3.42 3.65
CA ASN A 157 14.01 -4.09 4.62
C ASN A 157 12.52 -3.84 4.45
N ILE A 158 12.12 -2.79 3.70
CA ILE A 158 10.71 -2.39 3.59
C ILE A 158 9.79 -3.44 2.97
N PHE A 159 10.34 -4.41 2.24
CA PHE A 159 9.60 -5.54 1.69
C PHE A 159 9.50 -6.72 2.67
N ASN A 160 10.13 -6.66 3.84
CA ASN A 160 10.00 -7.69 4.86
C ASN A 160 8.65 -7.61 5.56
N ARG A 161 8.13 -8.78 5.99
CA ARG A 161 6.85 -8.86 6.71
C ARG A 161 6.93 -8.07 8.02
N PHE A 162 5.88 -7.28 8.32
CA PHE A 162 5.76 -6.48 9.54
C PHE A 162 6.83 -5.39 9.71
N TYR A 163 7.64 -5.16 8.68
CA TYR A 163 8.63 -4.10 8.74
C TYR A 163 7.96 -2.72 8.64
N LYS A 164 8.40 -1.82 9.51
CA LYS A 164 8.00 -0.42 9.53
C LYS A 164 9.22 0.41 9.87
N THR A 165 9.40 1.51 9.15
CA THR A 165 10.42 2.50 9.51
C THR A 165 10.08 3.15 10.84
N ASP A 166 11.05 3.67 11.59
CA ASP A 166 10.81 4.31 12.89
C ASP A 166 9.82 5.48 12.77
N LYS A 167 9.92 6.26 11.69
CA LYS A 167 8.96 7.34 11.40
C LYS A 167 7.53 6.83 11.18
N SER A 168 7.37 5.66 10.57
CA SER A 168 6.04 5.07 10.34
C SER A 168 5.45 4.39 11.58
N ARG A 169 6.26 4.06 12.58
CA ARG A 169 5.80 3.52 13.88
C ARG A 169 5.08 4.56 14.73
N VAL A 170 5.55 5.82 14.66
CA VAL A 170 4.93 6.95 15.40
C VAL A 170 3.58 7.34 14.80
N ASN A 171 3.33 7.00 13.55
CA ASN A 171 2.08 7.34 12.88
C ASN A 171 1.05 6.23 13.14
N GLU A 172 0.10 6.45 14.07
CA GLU A 172 -0.96 5.50 14.46
C GLU A 172 -1.79 4.97 13.28
N LYS A 173 -1.87 5.74 12.19
CA LYS A 173 -2.52 5.33 10.92
C LYS A 173 -1.68 4.35 10.08
N SER A 174 -0.51 3.95 10.56
CA SER A 174 0.37 3.00 9.88
C SER A 174 -0.26 1.60 9.85
N GLY A 175 -0.49 1.04 8.66
CA GLY A 175 -1.01 -0.33 8.48
C GLY A 175 -0.12 -1.41 9.13
N ALA A 176 -0.47 -2.68 8.93
CA ALA A 176 0.21 -3.83 9.56
C ALA A 176 1.65 -4.11 9.08
N GLY A 177 2.17 -3.38 8.07
CA GLY A 177 3.47 -3.70 7.47
C GLY A 177 3.46 -4.93 6.57
N LEU A 178 2.27 -5.35 6.10
CA LEU A 178 2.08 -6.51 5.23
C LEU A 178 1.98 -6.14 3.75
N GLY A 179 1.58 -4.91 3.40
CA GLY A 179 1.29 -4.52 2.02
C GLY A 179 2.48 -4.66 1.08
N LEU A 180 3.67 -4.18 1.44
CA LEU A 180 4.86 -4.28 0.59
C LEU A 180 5.41 -5.70 0.53
N SER A 181 5.33 -6.47 1.60
CA SER A 181 5.71 -7.89 1.58
C SER A 181 4.77 -8.71 0.70
N PHE A 182 3.47 -8.35 0.65
CA PHE A 182 2.51 -8.91 -0.30
C PHE A 182 2.89 -8.57 -1.75
N VAL A 183 3.21 -7.32 -2.04
CA VAL A 183 3.71 -6.87 -3.35
C VAL A 183 4.92 -7.71 -3.77
N LYS A 184 5.93 -7.84 -2.90
CA LYS A 184 7.13 -8.63 -3.19
C LYS A 184 6.81 -10.09 -3.49
N ASN A 185 5.90 -10.70 -2.73
CA ASN A 185 5.51 -12.10 -2.93
C ASN A 185 4.83 -12.29 -4.29
N ILE A 186 3.85 -11.44 -4.65
CA ILE A 186 3.18 -11.49 -5.96
C ILE A 186 4.17 -11.33 -7.10
N MET A 187 5.08 -10.35 -7.03
CA MET A 187 6.07 -10.15 -8.08
C MET A 187 7.03 -11.34 -8.20
N THR A 188 7.40 -11.96 -7.08
CA THR A 188 8.23 -13.18 -7.07
C THR A 188 7.50 -14.37 -7.73
N LEU A 189 6.20 -14.57 -7.43
CA LEU A 189 5.38 -15.61 -8.06
C LEU A 189 5.27 -15.42 -9.58
N HIS A 190 5.19 -14.17 -10.04
CA HIS A 190 5.20 -13.82 -11.47
C HIS A 190 6.60 -13.86 -12.09
N LYS A 191 7.67 -14.14 -11.33
CA LYS A 191 9.07 -14.06 -11.76
C LYS A 191 9.43 -12.65 -12.30
N GLN A 192 8.82 -11.63 -11.70
CA GLN A 192 8.99 -10.22 -12.05
C GLN A 192 9.69 -9.46 -10.94
N ASN A 193 10.20 -8.27 -11.26
CA ASN A 193 10.93 -7.44 -10.33
C ASN A 193 10.05 -6.36 -9.69
N VAL A 194 10.36 -6.00 -8.44
CA VAL A 194 9.87 -4.80 -7.77
C VAL A 194 11.01 -4.17 -6.99
N TRP A 195 11.11 -2.86 -7.06
CA TRP A 195 12.12 -2.09 -6.31
C TRP A 195 11.59 -0.74 -5.88
N VAL A 196 12.36 -0.06 -5.06
CA VAL A 196 12.06 1.26 -4.54
C VAL A 196 13.29 2.15 -4.65
N GLU A 197 13.04 3.42 -4.90
CA GLU A 197 14.04 4.48 -4.87
C GLU A 197 13.50 5.64 -4.05
N SER A 198 14.33 6.24 -3.23
CA SER A 198 13.97 7.41 -2.43
C SER A 198 15.09 8.43 -2.54
N VAL A 199 14.83 9.54 -3.20
CA VAL A 199 15.81 10.58 -3.53
C VAL A 199 15.42 11.91 -2.94
N ASP A 200 16.41 12.72 -2.61
CA ASP A 200 16.20 14.09 -2.13
C ASP A 200 15.67 14.95 -3.29
N THR A 201 14.64 15.76 -3.03
CA THR A 201 14.05 16.63 -4.05
C THR A 201 14.95 17.82 -4.39
N LYS A 202 15.72 18.29 -3.40
CA LYS A 202 16.77 19.31 -3.52
C LYS A 202 17.84 19.02 -2.48
N GLU A 203 19.07 19.44 -2.72
CA GLU A 203 20.16 19.33 -1.75
C GLU A 203 19.77 20.02 -0.42
N GLY A 204 19.88 19.29 0.69
CA GLY A 204 19.47 19.76 2.03
C GLY A 204 17.96 19.76 2.31
N SER A 205 17.13 19.27 1.39
CA SER A 205 15.67 19.14 1.61
C SER A 205 15.34 18.01 2.57
N THR A 206 14.38 18.24 3.47
CA THR A 206 13.77 17.18 4.27
C THR A 206 12.72 16.37 3.49
N VAL A 207 12.25 16.93 2.35
CA VAL A 207 11.27 16.29 1.47
C VAL A 207 11.97 15.40 0.47
N LYS A 208 11.58 14.14 0.41
CA LYS A 208 12.08 13.15 -0.55
C LYS A 208 11.00 12.74 -1.54
N TYR A 209 11.42 12.38 -2.74
CA TYR A 209 10.56 11.70 -3.70
C TYR A 209 10.83 10.20 -3.65
N THR A 210 9.82 9.44 -3.23
CA THR A 210 9.89 7.97 -3.12
C THR A 210 9.06 7.36 -4.23
N LYS A 211 9.66 6.48 -5.02
CA LYS A 211 8.99 5.77 -6.11
C LYS A 211 9.16 4.26 -5.99
N PHE A 212 8.06 3.56 -6.20
CA PHE A 212 8.01 2.11 -6.32
C PHE A 212 7.79 1.74 -7.77
N THR A 213 8.59 0.83 -8.28
CA THR A 213 8.50 0.36 -9.68
C THR A 213 8.41 -1.15 -9.71
N PHE A 214 7.60 -1.70 -10.62
CA PHE A 214 7.60 -3.13 -10.93
C PHE A 214 7.56 -3.37 -12.45
N THR A 215 7.90 -4.60 -12.85
CA THR A 215 7.87 -5.05 -14.24
C THR A 215 6.79 -6.10 -14.46
N LEU A 216 6.27 -6.20 -15.69
CA LEU A 216 5.42 -7.31 -16.16
C LEU A 216 5.84 -7.76 -17.56
N GLU A 217 5.46 -8.97 -17.91
CA GLU A 217 5.60 -9.50 -19.26
C GLU A 217 4.58 -8.86 -20.18
N LEU A 218 5.02 -8.46 -21.39
CA LEU A 218 4.13 -7.96 -22.43
C LEU A 218 3.32 -9.09 -23.03
N ALA A 219 2.09 -8.79 -23.49
CA ALA A 219 1.24 -9.72 -24.21
C ALA A 219 1.67 -9.93 -25.66
#